data_ca7b90da2c81f155e828cb1b6eca6cad
#
_entry.id   ca7b90da2c81f155e828cb1b6eca6cad
#
_cell.length_a   1.000
_cell.length_b   1.000
_cell.length_c   1.000
_cell.angle_alpha   90.00
_cell.angle_beta   90.00
_cell.angle_gamma   90.00
#
_symmetry.space_group_name_H-M   'P 1'
#
loop_
_entity.id
_entity.type
_entity.pdbx_description
1 polymer ?
#
loop_
_entity_poly.entity_id
_entity_poly.type
_entity_poly.pdbx_seq_one_letter_code
_entity_poly.pdbx_strand_id
1 'polypeptide(L)'
;MTFDRPAVPLRTLRIRSGLSQREIGEILGFFSDVPVSRHETGATLCDLRTALGYQVIFRTPISAQFSKLLSMIEPLIEGRLAELEKKLEQQTPRGQNADRIARRLEFLAMRRDIDFYEE
;
A
#
# COMPACT_ATOMS: atom_id res chain seq x y z
N MET A 1 -4.97 12.78 9.14
CA MET A 1 -3.70 13.33 8.66
C MET A 1 -3.51 12.96 7.21
N THR A 2 -3.44 13.95 6.38
CA THR A 2 -3.23 13.74 4.95
C THR A 2 -1.73 13.79 4.67
N PHE A 3 -1.25 12.75 4.04
CA PHE A 3 0.13 12.75 3.59
C PHE A 3 0.17 13.40 2.21
N ASP A 4 0.75 14.57 2.13
CA ASP A 4 0.98 15.24 0.86
C ASP A 4 2.12 14.55 0.14
N ARG A 5 1.81 13.40 -0.44
CA ARG A 5 2.75 12.74 -1.32
C ARG A 5 2.34 12.98 -2.75
N PRO A 6 3.28 13.42 -3.58
CA PRO A 6 2.96 13.51 -4.99
C PRO A 6 2.64 12.11 -5.50
N ALA A 7 1.42 11.95 -5.99
CA ALA A 7 1.06 10.75 -6.73
C ALA A 7 1.82 10.77 -8.05
N VAL A 8 2.46 9.66 -8.38
CA VAL A 8 3.11 9.50 -9.69
C VAL A 8 2.53 8.24 -10.33
N PRO A 9 1.38 8.37 -11.03
CA PRO A 9 0.72 7.21 -11.63
C PRO A 9 1.61 6.44 -12.60
N LEU A 10 1.37 5.14 -12.70
CA LEU A 10 2.10 4.25 -13.61
C LEU A 10 2.19 4.81 -15.02
N ARG A 11 1.07 5.26 -15.55
CA ARG A 11 1.02 5.78 -16.92
C ARG A 11 1.96 6.97 -17.08
N THR A 12 1.99 7.86 -16.12
CA THR A 12 2.87 9.02 -16.14
C THR A 12 4.33 8.61 -16.15
N LEU A 13 4.70 7.66 -15.29
CA LEU A 13 6.06 7.15 -15.23
C LEU A 13 6.47 6.50 -16.55
N ARG A 14 5.58 5.68 -17.11
CA ARG A 14 5.84 5.03 -18.39
C ARG A 14 6.04 6.05 -19.51
N ILE A 15 5.15 7.02 -19.61
CA ILE A 15 5.25 8.05 -20.65
C ILE A 15 6.57 8.82 -20.52
N ARG A 16 6.95 9.19 -19.32
CA ARG A 16 8.23 9.87 -19.06
C ARG A 16 9.42 9.01 -19.44
N SER A 17 9.32 7.70 -19.28
CA SER A 17 10.40 6.77 -19.61
C SER A 17 10.57 6.58 -21.11
N GLY A 18 9.53 6.88 -21.90
CA GLY A 18 9.51 6.60 -23.32
C GLY A 18 9.21 5.16 -23.69
N LEU A 19 9.03 4.29 -22.69
CA LEU A 19 8.75 2.88 -22.92
C LEU A 19 7.27 2.67 -23.29
N SER A 20 7.03 1.70 -24.17
CA SER A 20 5.67 1.30 -24.51
C SER A 20 5.09 0.35 -23.46
N GLN A 21 3.78 0.22 -23.46
CA GLN A 21 3.11 -0.78 -22.59
C GLN A 21 3.61 -2.18 -22.90
N ARG A 22 3.87 -2.47 -24.15
CA ARG A 22 4.39 -3.78 -24.58
C ARG A 22 5.79 -4.04 -24.03
N GLU A 23 6.65 -3.04 -24.09
CA GLU A 23 8.02 -3.16 -23.56
C GLU A 23 8.00 -3.39 -22.05
N ILE A 24 7.18 -2.64 -21.31
CA ILE A 24 7.00 -2.84 -19.88
C ILE A 24 6.48 -4.26 -19.64
N GLY A 25 5.49 -4.70 -20.41
CA GLY A 25 4.94 -6.05 -20.30
C GLY A 25 6.00 -7.12 -20.46
N GLU A 26 6.85 -6.98 -21.46
CA GLU A 26 7.96 -7.92 -21.71
C GLU A 26 8.94 -7.95 -20.53
N ILE A 27 9.28 -6.79 -19.99
CA ILE A 27 10.17 -6.69 -18.82
C ILE A 27 9.57 -7.43 -17.60
N LEU A 28 8.25 -7.31 -17.43
CA LEU A 28 7.53 -7.98 -16.34
C LEU A 28 7.25 -9.47 -16.59
N GLY A 29 7.49 -9.94 -17.82
CA GLY A 29 7.28 -11.33 -18.18
C GLY A 29 5.90 -11.64 -18.77
N PHE A 30 5.18 -10.63 -19.22
CA PHE A 30 3.90 -10.83 -19.91
C PHE A 30 4.08 -11.02 -21.40
N PHE A 31 3.12 -11.69 -22.02
CA PHE A 31 3.15 -11.95 -23.48
C PHE A 31 2.48 -10.85 -24.31
N SER A 32 1.87 -9.85 -23.66
CA SER A 32 1.17 -8.77 -24.34
C SER A 32 1.19 -7.51 -23.50
N ASP A 33 0.70 -6.42 -24.09
CA ASP A 33 0.54 -5.12 -23.43
C ASP A 33 -0.73 -5.05 -22.56
N VAL A 34 -1.64 -6.02 -22.70
CA VAL A 34 -2.96 -5.97 -22.05
C VAL A 34 -2.88 -5.86 -20.52
N PRO A 35 -2.07 -6.66 -19.81
CA PRO A 35 -1.98 -6.50 -18.35
C PRO A 35 -1.53 -5.11 -17.92
N VAL A 36 -0.54 -4.54 -18.60
CA VAL A 36 -0.03 -3.20 -18.26
C VAL A 36 -1.11 -2.15 -18.48
N SER A 37 -1.82 -2.23 -19.62
CA SER A 37 -2.93 -1.33 -19.91
C SER A 37 -3.99 -1.37 -18.80
N ARG A 38 -4.35 -2.55 -18.35
CA ARG A 38 -5.35 -2.74 -17.28
C ARG A 38 -4.86 -2.21 -15.94
N HIS A 39 -3.57 -2.37 -15.63
CA HIS A 39 -3.00 -1.82 -14.40
C HIS A 39 -3.01 -0.29 -14.44
N GLU A 40 -2.70 0.30 -15.58
CA GLU A 40 -2.69 1.76 -15.74
C GLU A 40 -4.07 2.39 -15.60
N THR A 41 -5.09 1.72 -16.07
CA THR A 41 -6.46 2.23 -15.98
C THR A 41 -7.15 1.88 -14.66
N GLY A 42 -6.58 0.97 -13.88
CA GLY A 42 -7.22 0.47 -12.66
C GLY A 42 -8.28 -0.59 -12.92
N ALA A 43 -8.43 -1.05 -14.16
CA ALA A 43 -9.40 -2.10 -14.50
C ALA A 43 -9.08 -3.43 -13.81
N THR A 44 -7.80 -3.69 -13.55
CA THR A 44 -7.33 -4.86 -12.83
C THR A 44 -6.30 -4.43 -11.81
N LEU A 45 -6.40 -4.94 -10.58
CA LEU A 45 -5.37 -4.74 -9.57
C LEU A 45 -4.17 -5.63 -9.92
N CYS A 46 -2.97 -5.08 -9.83
CA CYS A 46 -1.80 -5.91 -10.00
C CYS A 46 -1.48 -6.67 -8.71
N ASP A 47 -0.92 -7.87 -8.86
CA ASP A 47 -0.44 -8.62 -7.71
C ASP A 47 0.82 -7.96 -7.15
N LEU A 48 1.22 -8.39 -5.96
CA LEU A 48 2.36 -7.79 -5.26
C LEU A 48 3.65 -7.94 -6.07
N ARG A 49 3.87 -9.09 -6.69
CA ARG A 49 5.07 -9.33 -7.50
C ARG A 49 5.18 -8.31 -8.64
N THR A 50 4.09 -8.10 -9.35
CA THR A 50 4.02 -7.15 -10.45
C THR A 50 4.21 -5.72 -9.94
N ALA A 51 3.56 -5.36 -8.83
CA ALA A 51 3.71 -4.03 -8.22
C ALA A 51 5.17 -3.75 -7.84
N LEU A 52 5.84 -4.72 -7.24
CA LEU A 52 7.26 -4.60 -6.92
C LEU A 52 8.12 -4.51 -8.19
N GLY A 53 7.72 -5.21 -9.25
CA GLY A 53 8.35 -5.10 -10.56
C GLY A 53 8.28 -3.68 -11.09
N TYR A 54 7.13 -3.03 -11.01
CA TYR A 54 6.99 -1.61 -11.38
C TYR A 54 7.88 -0.72 -10.53
N GLN A 55 7.99 -1.00 -9.23
CA GLN A 55 8.88 -0.25 -8.35
C GLN A 55 10.34 -0.35 -8.79
N VAL A 56 10.76 -1.53 -9.19
CA VAL A 56 12.14 -1.76 -9.68
C VAL A 56 12.37 -1.01 -11.00
N ILE A 57 11.41 -1.11 -11.92
CA ILE A 57 11.54 -0.46 -13.24
C ILE A 57 11.66 1.05 -13.09
N PHE A 58 10.76 1.66 -12.36
CA PHE A 58 10.65 3.12 -12.29
C PHE A 58 11.38 3.75 -11.11
N ARG A 59 11.97 2.95 -10.23
CA ARG A 59 12.65 3.42 -9.02
C ARG A 59 11.78 4.37 -8.19
N THR A 60 10.49 4.08 -8.16
CA THR A 60 9.48 4.88 -7.49
C THR A 60 8.69 3.94 -6.56
N PRO A 61 8.45 4.34 -5.30
CA PRO A 61 7.70 3.48 -4.38
C PRO A 61 6.31 3.14 -4.90
N ILE A 62 5.85 1.92 -4.65
CA ILE A 62 4.51 1.50 -5.05
C ILE A 62 3.43 2.36 -4.39
N SER A 63 3.67 2.90 -3.20
CA SER A 63 2.76 3.81 -2.52
C SER A 63 2.51 5.09 -3.32
N ALA A 64 3.51 5.56 -4.07
CA ALA A 64 3.36 6.71 -4.95
C ALA A 64 2.66 6.34 -6.26
N GLN A 65 3.03 5.18 -6.83
CA GLN A 65 2.45 4.70 -8.09
C GLN A 65 0.98 4.33 -7.95
N PHE A 66 0.59 3.80 -6.80
CA PHE A 66 -0.77 3.34 -6.51
C PHE A 66 -1.40 4.16 -5.38
N SER A 67 -1.10 5.45 -5.32
CA SER A 67 -1.54 6.34 -4.25
C SER A 67 -3.05 6.44 -4.12
N LYS A 68 -3.78 6.35 -5.24
CA LYS A 68 -5.24 6.37 -5.22
C LYS A 68 -5.80 5.16 -4.47
N LEU A 69 -5.26 3.97 -4.74
CA LEU A 69 -5.64 2.75 -4.04
C LEU A 69 -5.28 2.85 -2.56
N LEU A 70 -4.08 3.34 -2.25
CA LEU A 70 -3.64 3.53 -0.87
C LEU A 70 -4.58 4.45 -0.11
N SER A 71 -4.98 5.57 -0.71
CA SER A 71 -5.89 6.52 -0.07
C SER A 71 -7.28 5.95 0.17
N MET A 72 -7.69 4.93 -0.59
CA MET A 72 -8.93 4.21 -0.37
C MET A 72 -8.81 3.19 0.77
N ILE A 73 -7.67 2.53 0.88
CA ILE A 73 -7.43 1.47 1.87
C ILE A 73 -7.15 2.03 3.27
N GLU A 74 -6.36 3.09 3.37
CA GLU A 74 -5.93 3.65 4.66
C GLU A 74 -7.08 3.89 5.65
N PRO A 75 -8.13 4.64 5.29
CA PRO A 75 -9.20 4.90 6.26
C PRO A 75 -9.95 3.64 6.68
N LEU A 76 -10.07 2.66 5.79
CA LEU A 76 -10.71 1.38 6.12
C LEU A 76 -9.91 0.62 7.16
N ILE A 77 -8.61 0.54 6.97
CA ILE A 77 -7.73 -0.18 7.89
C ILE A 77 -7.61 0.57 9.22
N GLU A 78 -7.45 1.88 9.17
CA GLU A 78 -7.39 2.70 10.39
C GLU A 78 -8.68 2.60 11.22
N GLY A 79 -9.83 2.57 10.55
CA GLY A 79 -11.11 2.39 11.23
C GLY A 79 -11.22 1.04 11.92
N ARG A 80 -10.75 -0.02 11.27
CA ARG A 80 -10.76 -1.37 11.84
C ARG A 80 -9.77 -1.51 12.99
N LEU A 81 -8.63 -0.84 12.90
CA LEU A 81 -7.65 -0.82 14.00
C LEU A 81 -8.21 -0.08 15.22
N ALA A 82 -8.92 1.02 15.01
CA ALA A 82 -9.57 1.74 16.09
C ALA A 82 -10.64 0.88 16.80
N GLU A 83 -11.41 0.11 16.03
CA GLU A 83 -12.38 -0.82 16.58
C GLU A 83 -11.72 -1.93 17.40
N LEU A 84 -10.61 -2.46 16.90
CA LEU A 84 -9.84 -3.47 17.63
C LEU A 84 -9.32 -2.90 18.96
N GLU A 85 -8.78 -1.69 18.94
CA GLU A 85 -8.29 -1.02 20.15
C GLU A 85 -9.38 -0.88 21.19
N LYS A 86 -10.59 -0.46 20.77
CA LYS A 86 -11.75 -0.39 21.67
C LYS A 86 -12.07 -1.72 22.31
N LYS A 87 -12.08 -2.79 21.52
CA LYS A 87 -12.35 -4.14 22.03
C LYS A 87 -11.31 -4.57 23.05
N LEU A 88 -10.05 -4.30 22.79
CA LEU A 88 -8.96 -4.65 23.70
C LEU A 88 -9.06 -3.88 25.01
N GLU A 89 -9.41 -2.60 24.95
CA GLU A 89 -9.58 -1.78 26.16
C GLU A 89 -10.73 -2.24 27.03
N GLN A 90 -11.77 -2.84 26.43
CA GLN A 90 -12.94 -3.34 27.14
C GLN A 90 -12.76 -4.74 27.73
N GLN A 91 -11.72 -5.48 27.30
CA GLN A 91 -11.46 -6.82 27.80
C GLN A 91 -10.90 -6.77 29.23
N THR A 92 -11.36 -7.70 30.05
CA THR A 92 -10.82 -7.85 31.42
C THR A 92 -9.55 -8.66 31.36
N PRO A 93 -8.38 -8.07 31.71
CA PRO A 93 -7.13 -8.81 31.69
C PRO A 93 -7.10 -9.92 32.73
N ARG A 94 -6.71 -11.13 32.35
CA ARG A 94 -6.56 -12.27 33.26
C ARG A 94 -5.38 -13.15 32.85
N GLY A 95 -4.44 -13.38 33.75
CA GLY A 95 -3.34 -14.30 33.55
C GLY A 95 -2.50 -13.94 32.30
N GLN A 96 -2.21 -14.95 31.47
CA GLN A 96 -1.42 -14.77 30.25
C GLN A 96 -2.10 -13.82 29.24
N ASN A 97 -3.42 -13.72 29.32
CA ASN A 97 -4.16 -12.84 28.43
C ASN A 97 -3.85 -11.36 28.70
N ALA A 98 -3.52 -11.01 29.94
CA ALA A 98 -3.18 -9.63 30.30
C ALA A 98 -1.94 -9.14 29.53
N ASP A 99 -0.91 -9.98 29.43
CA ASP A 99 0.31 -9.62 28.68
C ASP A 99 0.05 -9.45 27.21
N ARG A 100 -0.79 -10.29 26.65
CA ARG A 100 -1.13 -10.22 25.21
C ARG A 100 -1.91 -8.94 24.89
N ILE A 101 -2.87 -8.60 25.73
CA ILE A 101 -3.66 -7.37 25.58
C ILE A 101 -2.73 -6.16 25.70
N ALA A 102 -1.87 -6.13 26.70
CA ALA A 102 -0.93 -5.03 26.92
C ALA A 102 -0.02 -4.82 25.69
N ARG A 103 0.54 -5.89 25.14
CA ARG A 103 1.40 -5.81 23.95
C ARG A 103 0.67 -5.27 22.73
N ARG A 104 -0.56 -5.71 22.53
CA ARG A 104 -1.37 -5.25 21.39
C ARG A 104 -1.70 -3.78 21.49
N LEU A 105 -2.09 -3.33 22.68
CA LEU A 105 -2.39 -1.92 22.93
C LEU A 105 -1.15 -1.05 22.78
N GLU A 106 -0.01 -1.52 23.26
CA GLU A 106 1.27 -0.85 23.12
C GLU A 106 1.65 -0.69 21.63
N PHE A 107 1.51 -1.76 20.87
CA PHE A 107 1.78 -1.71 19.43
C PHE A 107 0.86 -0.71 18.72
N LEU A 108 -0.44 -0.75 19.01
CA LEU A 108 -1.40 0.15 18.38
C LEU A 108 -1.11 1.63 18.71
N ALA A 109 -0.69 1.89 19.95
CA ALA A 109 -0.29 3.24 20.34
C ALA A 109 1.00 3.67 19.63
N MET A 110 1.98 2.78 19.60
CA MET A 110 3.29 3.07 19.01
C MET A 110 3.21 3.31 17.51
N ARG A 111 2.39 2.53 16.79
CA ARG A 111 2.28 2.67 15.34
C ARG A 111 1.73 4.03 14.92
N ARG A 112 0.94 4.69 15.75
CA ARG A 112 0.39 6.02 15.47
C ARG A 112 1.48 7.10 15.43
N ASP A 113 2.58 6.88 16.15
CA ASP A 113 3.68 7.83 16.22
C ASP A 113 4.72 7.62 15.11
N ILE A 114 4.58 6.54 14.34
CA ILE A 114 5.49 6.25 13.24
C ILE A 114 4.99 6.92 11.97
N ASP A 115 5.81 7.82 11.41
CA ASP A 115 5.55 8.35 10.09
C ASP A 115 6.25 7.45 9.05
N PHE A 116 5.50 6.46 8.60
CA PHE A 116 6.00 5.47 7.65
C PHE A 116 6.39 6.08 6.30
N TYR A 117 5.78 7.21 5.97
CA TYR A 117 5.95 7.84 4.66
C TYR A 117 6.98 8.97 4.66
N GLU A 118 7.55 9.29 5.79
CA GLU A 118 8.59 10.31 5.89
C GLU A 118 9.93 9.73 5.44
N GLU A 119 10.63 10.45 4.58
CA GLU A 119 11.95 10.07 4.12
C GLU A 119 13.04 10.40 5.13
#